data_3d98bbc763690cb411d890538ae544d7
#
_entry.id   3d98bbc763690cb411d890538ae544d7
#
_cell.length_a   1.000
_cell.length_b   1.000
_cell.length_c   1.000
_cell.angle_alpha   90.00
_cell.angle_beta   90.00
_cell.angle_gamma   90.00
#
_symmetry.space_group_name_H-M   'P 1'
#
loop_
_entity.id
_entity.type
_entity.pdbx_description
1 polymer ?
#
loop_
_entity_poly.entity_id
_entity_poly.type
_entity_poly.pdbx_seq_one_letter_code
_entity_poly.pdbx_strand_id
1 'polypeptide(L)'
;EEGRVSFATKIAQDDFNQGFKTIWLRTKNIEEVKATLQKKNIDVIGPVRMERENKKGDKVGWQLLYIADPSYNVKPPFFIQWDESEAYKEESLKDLYQKQFSIETLVVSSEKRNLTVDNWIKWYDMKVVDETDTYTDLILADDDILFRIEDGKDPGYHTLVIKDSEATSPYSIIIRGAKYRFEPIN
;
A
#
# COMPACT_ATOMS: atom_id res chain seq x y z
N GLU A 1 -1.69 26.33 -6.96
CA GLU A 1 -1.88 25.70 -5.60
C GLU A 1 -3.25 25.02 -5.43
N GLU A 2 -4.12 25.08 -6.43
CA GLU A 2 -5.40 24.37 -6.45
C GLU A 2 -5.15 22.88 -6.72
N GLY A 3 -5.38 22.03 -5.69
CA GLY A 3 -5.34 20.57 -5.82
C GLY A 3 -4.52 19.82 -4.78
N ARG A 4 -3.73 20.45 -3.96
CA ARG A 4 -3.03 19.81 -2.82
C ARG A 4 -3.97 19.67 -1.63
N VAL A 5 -4.88 18.69 -1.71
CA VAL A 5 -5.55 18.25 -0.50
C VAL A 5 -4.53 17.48 0.32
N SER A 6 -4.04 18.04 1.42
CA SER A 6 -3.09 17.37 2.30
C SER A 6 -3.70 16.07 2.84
N PHE A 7 -2.84 15.10 3.22
CA PHE A 7 -3.32 13.87 3.86
C PHE A 7 -4.19 14.16 5.09
N ALA A 8 -3.82 15.17 5.88
CA ALA A 8 -4.60 15.63 7.04
C ALA A 8 -5.99 16.15 6.64
N THR A 9 -6.08 16.92 5.55
CA THR A 9 -7.37 17.40 5.03
C THR A 9 -8.27 16.23 4.59
N LYS A 10 -7.69 15.22 3.95
CA LYS A 10 -8.44 14.00 3.55
C LYS A 10 -8.95 13.21 4.75
N ILE A 11 -8.13 13.08 5.82
CA ILE A 11 -8.57 12.45 7.07
C ILE A 11 -9.73 13.23 7.70
N ALA A 12 -9.64 14.56 7.71
CA ALA A 12 -10.72 15.42 8.24
C ALA A 12 -12.00 15.34 7.39
N GLN A 13 -11.88 15.26 6.06
CA GLN A 13 -13.01 15.06 5.16
C GLN A 13 -13.68 13.69 5.31
N ASP A 14 -12.96 12.70 5.80
CA ASP A 14 -13.45 11.35 6.12
C ASP A 14 -13.90 11.24 7.60
N ASP A 15 -14.27 12.37 8.22
CA ASP A 15 -14.73 12.46 9.60
C ASP A 15 -13.82 11.74 10.61
N PHE A 16 -12.52 11.75 10.36
CA PHE A 16 -11.50 11.02 11.15
C PHE A 16 -11.81 9.52 11.30
N ASN A 17 -12.56 8.95 10.36
CA ASN A 17 -12.85 7.53 10.35
C ASN A 17 -11.58 6.70 10.42
N GLN A 18 -11.59 5.62 11.22
CA GLN A 18 -10.44 4.78 11.50
C GLN A 18 -10.35 3.62 10.50
N GLY A 19 -9.21 2.91 10.45
CA GLY A 19 -8.97 1.80 9.56
C GLY A 19 -7.77 2.05 8.63
N PHE A 20 -7.57 1.16 7.66
CA PHE A 20 -6.57 1.34 6.63
C PHE A 20 -6.99 2.44 5.66
N LYS A 21 -6.16 3.46 5.48
CA LYS A 21 -6.50 4.61 4.62
C LYS A 21 -5.79 4.60 3.28
N THR A 22 -4.59 4.05 3.25
CA THR A 22 -3.75 3.98 2.07
C THR A 22 -2.55 3.08 2.35
N ILE A 23 -1.91 2.65 1.29
CA ILE A 23 -0.61 1.98 1.33
C ILE A 23 0.39 2.73 0.48
N TRP A 24 1.66 2.48 0.69
CA TRP A 24 2.72 2.96 -0.15
C TRP A 24 3.54 1.80 -0.72
N LEU A 25 4.02 2.01 -1.93
CA LEU A 25 4.96 1.13 -2.60
C LEU A 25 6.34 1.76 -2.56
N ARG A 26 7.30 1.03 -2.01
CA ARG A 26 8.66 1.51 -1.86
C ARG A 26 9.41 1.42 -3.18
N THR A 27 10.18 2.45 -3.50
CA THR A 27 11.08 2.44 -4.66
C THR A 27 12.47 2.96 -4.29
N LYS A 28 13.48 2.50 -5.04
CA LYS A 28 14.85 3.00 -4.95
C LYS A 28 15.10 4.18 -5.88
N ASN A 29 14.26 4.37 -6.91
CA ASN A 29 14.39 5.44 -7.89
C ASN A 29 13.01 5.98 -8.30
N ILE A 30 12.55 6.99 -7.60
CA ILE A 30 11.22 7.58 -7.80
C ILE A 30 11.11 8.35 -9.13
N GLU A 31 12.22 8.89 -9.65
CA GLU A 31 12.24 9.57 -10.94
C GLU A 31 12.08 8.58 -12.11
N GLU A 32 12.65 7.38 -12.00
CA GLU A 32 12.45 6.32 -12.98
C GLU A 32 11.01 5.83 -13.00
N VAL A 33 10.40 5.65 -11.81
CA VAL A 33 8.97 5.33 -11.68
C VAL A 33 8.13 6.40 -12.37
N LYS A 34 8.39 7.69 -12.09
CA LYS A 34 7.70 8.80 -12.74
C LYS A 34 7.81 8.74 -14.26
N ALA A 35 9.03 8.57 -14.77
CA ALA A 35 9.28 8.51 -16.21
C ALA A 35 8.55 7.32 -16.86
N THR A 36 8.50 6.16 -16.18
CA THR A 36 7.80 4.97 -16.64
C THR A 36 6.28 5.19 -16.70
N LEU A 37 5.69 5.81 -15.67
CA LEU A 37 4.27 6.13 -15.63
C LEU A 37 3.90 7.13 -16.73
N GLN A 38 4.71 8.17 -16.92
CA GLN A 38 4.49 9.17 -17.99
C GLN A 38 4.57 8.55 -19.40
N LYS A 39 5.49 7.61 -19.65
CA LYS A 39 5.54 6.85 -20.91
C LYS A 39 4.27 6.03 -21.18
N LYS A 40 3.57 5.61 -20.12
CA LYS A 40 2.27 4.92 -20.20
C LYS A 40 1.08 5.89 -20.32
N ASN A 41 1.33 7.20 -20.45
CA ASN A 41 0.33 8.28 -20.42
C ASN A 41 -0.50 8.26 -19.11
N ILE A 42 0.18 8.08 -17.98
CA ILE A 42 -0.42 8.13 -16.66
C ILE A 42 0.00 9.46 -16.03
N ASP A 43 -0.98 10.25 -15.62
CA ASP A 43 -0.74 11.51 -14.92
C ASP A 43 -0.30 11.24 -13.49
N VAL A 44 0.71 11.98 -13.03
CA VAL A 44 1.29 11.84 -11.70
C VAL A 44 1.51 13.20 -11.04
N ILE A 45 1.45 13.22 -9.71
CA ILE A 45 1.78 14.39 -8.88
C ILE A 45 3.04 14.08 -8.09
N GLY A 46 4.08 14.88 -8.30
CA GLY A 46 5.37 14.72 -7.62
C GLY A 46 6.54 14.48 -8.58
N PRO A 47 7.70 14.04 -8.05
CA PRO A 47 7.97 13.76 -6.64
C PRO A 47 7.85 14.97 -5.72
N VAL A 48 7.23 14.77 -4.56
CA VAL A 48 7.09 15.80 -3.53
C VAL A 48 8.06 15.51 -2.41
N ARG A 49 9.00 16.43 -2.16
CA ARG A 49 9.95 16.32 -1.06
C ARG A 49 9.27 16.55 0.28
N MET A 50 9.54 15.68 1.24
CA MET A 50 9.10 15.76 2.62
C MET A 50 10.26 15.51 3.56
N GLU A 51 10.23 16.11 4.75
CA GLU A 51 11.19 15.83 5.82
C GLU A 51 10.53 15.98 7.19
N ARG A 52 11.10 15.33 8.18
CA ARG A 52 10.77 15.51 9.60
C ARG A 52 12.00 15.34 10.46
N GLU A 53 12.01 15.90 11.64
CA GLU A 53 12.99 15.57 12.67
C GLU A 53 12.54 14.31 13.44
N ASN A 54 13.49 13.44 13.72
CA ASN A 54 13.29 12.32 14.62
C ASN A 54 13.45 12.77 16.09
N LYS A 55 13.23 11.87 17.05
CA LYS A 55 13.36 12.15 18.49
C LYS A 55 14.79 12.54 18.92
N LYS A 56 15.80 12.28 18.06
CA LYS A 56 17.21 12.61 18.30
C LYS A 56 17.64 13.94 17.67
N GLY A 57 16.71 14.59 16.94
CA GLY A 57 16.99 15.83 16.20
C GLY A 57 17.56 15.61 14.80
N ASP A 58 17.69 14.36 14.33
CA ASP A 58 18.17 14.09 12.98
C ASP A 58 17.04 14.30 11.96
N LYS A 59 17.36 14.82 10.79
CA LYS A 59 16.43 14.98 9.70
C LYS A 59 16.24 13.65 8.96
N VAL A 60 15.01 13.20 8.87
CA VAL A 60 14.60 12.06 8.06
C VAL A 60 13.79 12.57 6.87
N GLY A 61 14.26 12.31 5.67
CA GLY A 61 13.64 12.81 4.45
C GLY A 61 13.14 11.68 3.54
N TRP A 62 12.16 12.03 2.71
CA TRP A 62 11.62 11.13 1.69
C TRP A 62 10.98 11.92 0.55
N GLN A 63 10.71 11.23 -0.54
CA GLN A 63 9.96 11.75 -1.68
C GLN A 63 8.71 10.91 -1.92
N LEU A 64 7.63 11.54 -2.35
CA LEU A 64 6.34 10.91 -2.63
C LEU A 64 5.91 11.19 -4.06
N LEU A 65 5.39 10.14 -4.74
CA LEU A 65 4.83 10.25 -6.08
C LEU A 65 3.44 9.61 -6.07
N TYR A 66 2.45 10.34 -6.56
CA TYR A 66 1.05 9.94 -6.55
C TYR A 66 0.54 9.72 -7.98
N ILE A 67 -0.33 8.72 -8.15
CA ILE A 67 -1.16 8.59 -9.35
C ILE A 67 -2.23 9.68 -9.32
N ALA A 68 -2.35 10.44 -10.40
CA ALA A 68 -3.30 11.55 -10.53
C ALA A 68 -4.54 11.21 -11.39
N ASP A 69 -4.65 9.96 -11.85
CA ASP A 69 -5.78 9.49 -12.66
C ASP A 69 -7.07 9.53 -11.80
N PRO A 70 -8.12 10.28 -12.22
CA PRO A 70 -9.35 10.41 -11.45
C PRO A 70 -10.28 9.19 -11.61
N SER A 71 -9.97 8.23 -12.48
CA SER A 71 -10.85 7.10 -12.81
C SER A 71 -10.86 5.98 -11.77
N TYR A 72 -10.16 6.13 -10.64
CA TYR A 72 -10.06 5.09 -9.65
C TYR A 72 -11.36 4.91 -8.83
N ASN A 73 -11.66 3.65 -8.49
CA ASN A 73 -12.68 3.29 -7.50
C ASN A 73 -12.09 3.15 -6.10
N VAL A 74 -10.89 2.55 -6.00
CA VAL A 74 -10.11 2.45 -4.76
C VAL A 74 -8.95 3.42 -4.83
N LYS A 75 -8.69 4.17 -3.77
CA LYS A 75 -7.56 5.12 -3.71
C LYS A 75 -6.25 4.41 -4.06
N PRO A 76 -5.53 4.88 -5.09
CA PRO A 76 -4.29 4.23 -5.52
C PRO A 76 -3.23 4.23 -4.42
N PRO A 77 -2.44 3.14 -4.28
CA PRO A 77 -1.15 3.20 -3.62
C PRO A 77 -0.29 4.33 -4.16
N PHE A 78 0.52 4.97 -3.33
CA PHE A 78 1.49 5.94 -3.79
C PHE A 78 2.91 5.40 -3.63
N PHE A 79 3.87 5.96 -4.40
CA PHE A 79 5.27 5.58 -4.30
C PHE A 79 6.00 6.44 -3.27
N ILE A 80 6.92 5.80 -2.55
CA ILE A 80 7.79 6.45 -1.58
C ILE A 80 9.26 6.05 -1.81
N GLN A 81 10.13 7.04 -1.82
CA GLN A 81 11.57 6.84 -1.76
C GLN A 81 12.12 7.55 -0.52
N TRP A 82 12.77 6.79 0.34
CA TRP A 82 13.45 7.32 1.52
C TRP A 82 14.87 7.73 1.17
N ASP A 83 15.40 8.76 1.88
CA ASP A 83 16.81 9.15 1.75
C ASP A 83 17.75 8.13 2.38
N GLU A 84 17.30 7.46 3.43
CA GLU A 84 18.08 6.44 4.12
C GLU A 84 18.27 5.20 3.23
N SER A 85 19.49 4.67 3.22
CA SER A 85 19.80 3.44 2.50
C SER A 85 19.07 2.24 3.09
N GLU A 86 18.84 1.21 2.26
CA GLU A 86 18.27 -0.06 2.70
C GLU A 86 19.10 -0.68 3.83
N ALA A 87 20.42 -0.73 3.65
CA ALA A 87 21.33 -1.30 4.64
C ALA A 87 21.24 -0.59 6.02
N TYR A 88 21.07 0.74 6.03
CA TYR A 88 20.85 1.47 7.28
C TYR A 88 19.56 1.08 7.96
N LYS A 89 18.47 0.91 7.19
CA LYS A 89 17.17 0.51 7.74
C LYS A 89 17.19 -0.93 8.25
N GLU A 90 17.75 -1.85 7.51
CA GLU A 90 17.91 -3.25 7.92
C GLU A 90 18.67 -3.32 9.26
N GLU A 91 19.80 -2.61 9.36
CA GLU A 91 20.58 -2.55 10.60
C GLU A 91 19.78 -1.91 11.74
N SER A 92 19.05 -0.81 11.48
CA SER A 92 18.28 -0.11 12.50
C SER A 92 17.04 -0.88 13.00
N LEU A 93 16.54 -1.83 12.21
CA LEU A 93 15.34 -2.61 12.48
C LEU A 93 15.64 -4.07 12.86
N LYS A 94 16.92 -4.50 12.80
CA LYS A 94 17.30 -5.91 13.01
C LYS A 94 16.79 -6.50 14.33
N ASP A 95 16.78 -5.70 15.41
CA ASP A 95 16.33 -6.12 16.74
C ASP A 95 14.79 -6.12 16.87
N LEU A 96 14.08 -5.53 15.89
CA LEU A 96 12.63 -5.50 15.82
C LEU A 96 12.06 -6.59 14.90
N TYR A 97 12.93 -7.29 14.19
CA TYR A 97 12.51 -8.33 13.26
C TYR A 97 11.93 -9.54 14.00
N GLN A 98 10.67 -9.81 13.73
CA GLN A 98 9.95 -10.94 14.33
C GLN A 98 9.74 -12.01 13.26
N LYS A 99 10.33 -13.19 13.47
CA LYS A 99 10.20 -14.35 12.58
C LYS A 99 8.83 -15.01 12.65
N GLN A 100 8.06 -14.73 13.70
CA GLN A 100 6.75 -15.32 13.94
C GLN A 100 5.74 -14.90 12.87
N PHE A 101 5.82 -13.65 12.40
CA PHE A 101 4.82 -13.07 11.51
C PHE A 101 5.38 -12.78 10.12
N SER A 102 4.59 -13.08 9.09
CA SER A 102 4.83 -12.60 7.72
C SER A 102 3.53 -12.11 7.09
N ILE A 103 3.59 -11.00 6.35
CA ILE A 103 2.45 -10.51 5.60
C ILE A 103 2.23 -11.44 4.40
N GLU A 104 0.98 -11.87 4.18
CA GLU A 104 0.61 -12.72 3.05
C GLU A 104 -0.25 -11.96 2.05
N THR A 105 -1.34 -11.32 2.51
CA THR A 105 -2.32 -10.74 1.59
C THR A 105 -2.88 -9.43 2.15
N LEU A 106 -2.97 -8.43 1.29
CA LEU A 106 -3.77 -7.24 1.55
C LEU A 106 -5.09 -7.36 0.78
N VAL A 107 -6.21 -7.39 1.51
CA VAL A 107 -7.55 -7.47 0.93
C VAL A 107 -8.09 -6.06 0.71
N VAL A 108 -8.56 -5.82 -0.51
CA VAL A 108 -9.08 -4.54 -1.02
C VAL A 108 -10.50 -4.76 -1.51
N SER A 109 -11.44 -3.99 -0.99
CA SER A 109 -12.82 -3.98 -1.45
C SER A 109 -12.99 -3.00 -2.61
N SER A 110 -13.72 -3.39 -3.66
CA SER A 110 -14.01 -2.55 -4.81
C SER A 110 -15.41 -2.79 -5.36
N GLU A 111 -16.18 -1.73 -5.60
CA GLU A 111 -17.45 -1.81 -6.34
C GLU A 111 -17.24 -2.08 -7.82
N LYS A 112 -16.06 -1.77 -8.34
CA LYS A 112 -15.65 -1.91 -9.75
C LYS A 112 -14.35 -2.71 -9.82
N ARG A 113 -14.42 -3.98 -9.42
CA ARG A 113 -13.26 -4.86 -9.33
C ARG A 113 -12.40 -4.85 -10.59
N ASN A 114 -13.00 -5.10 -11.76
CA ASN A 114 -12.27 -5.16 -13.02
C ASN A 114 -11.54 -3.84 -13.32
N LEU A 115 -12.18 -2.68 -13.09
CA LEU A 115 -11.53 -1.38 -13.26
C LEU A 115 -10.34 -1.21 -12.31
N THR A 116 -10.48 -1.63 -11.06
CA THR A 116 -9.39 -1.55 -10.08
C THR A 116 -8.23 -2.47 -10.48
N VAL A 117 -8.53 -3.70 -10.91
CA VAL A 117 -7.54 -4.67 -11.41
C VAL A 117 -6.80 -4.11 -12.63
N ASP A 118 -7.52 -3.64 -13.66
CA ASP A 118 -6.94 -3.08 -14.87
C ASP A 118 -6.03 -1.88 -14.57
N ASN A 119 -6.50 -0.99 -13.69
CA ASN A 119 -5.73 0.16 -13.26
C ASN A 119 -4.45 -0.25 -12.52
N TRP A 120 -4.51 -1.21 -11.62
CA TRP A 120 -3.35 -1.62 -10.84
C TRP A 120 -2.34 -2.39 -11.69
N ILE A 121 -2.79 -3.21 -12.63
CA ILE A 121 -1.92 -3.81 -13.65
C ILE A 121 -1.20 -2.71 -14.45
N LYS A 122 -1.95 -1.72 -14.95
CA LYS A 122 -1.41 -0.63 -15.75
C LYS A 122 -0.43 0.26 -14.97
N TRP A 123 -0.78 0.61 -13.71
CA TRP A 123 -0.01 1.57 -12.92
C TRP A 123 1.22 0.97 -12.25
N TYR A 124 1.13 -0.28 -11.80
CA TYR A 124 2.14 -0.90 -10.94
C TYR A 124 2.82 -2.11 -11.58
N ASP A 125 2.47 -2.45 -12.84
CA ASP A 125 2.96 -3.66 -13.52
C ASP A 125 2.65 -4.96 -12.75
N MET A 126 1.55 -4.95 -11.98
CA MET A 126 1.11 -6.13 -11.26
C MET A 126 0.67 -7.25 -12.21
N LYS A 127 0.80 -8.49 -11.77
CA LYS A 127 0.36 -9.67 -12.51
C LYS A 127 -0.79 -10.33 -11.78
N VAL A 128 -1.77 -10.83 -12.54
CA VAL A 128 -2.82 -11.71 -12.01
C VAL A 128 -2.19 -13.07 -11.72
N VAL A 129 -2.40 -13.58 -10.51
CA VAL A 129 -1.95 -14.90 -10.08
C VAL A 129 -3.10 -15.88 -9.82
N ASP A 130 -4.27 -15.33 -9.45
CA ASP A 130 -5.51 -16.10 -9.30
C ASP A 130 -6.71 -15.21 -9.56
N GLU A 131 -7.79 -15.80 -10.09
CA GLU A 131 -9.03 -15.09 -10.37
C GLU A 131 -10.23 -16.04 -10.19
N THR A 132 -11.25 -15.53 -9.51
CA THR A 132 -12.52 -16.21 -9.27
C THR A 132 -13.69 -15.30 -9.60
N ASP A 133 -14.91 -15.80 -9.40
CA ASP A 133 -16.13 -14.98 -9.59
C ASP A 133 -16.20 -13.80 -8.61
N THR A 134 -15.51 -13.83 -7.47
CA THR A 134 -15.63 -12.86 -6.38
C THR A 134 -14.38 -12.07 -6.07
N TYR A 135 -13.21 -12.51 -6.52
CA TYR A 135 -11.94 -11.79 -6.31
C TYR A 135 -10.94 -12.03 -7.44
N THR A 136 -9.93 -11.16 -7.49
CA THR A 136 -8.72 -11.29 -8.31
C THR A 136 -7.51 -11.01 -7.44
N ASP A 137 -6.54 -11.93 -7.43
CA ASP A 137 -5.27 -11.78 -6.73
C ASP A 137 -4.20 -11.23 -7.67
N LEU A 138 -3.59 -10.13 -7.26
CA LEU A 138 -2.50 -9.47 -7.96
C LEU A 138 -1.22 -9.57 -7.14
N ILE A 139 -0.07 -9.58 -7.83
CA ILE A 139 1.25 -9.54 -7.21
C ILE A 139 2.15 -8.54 -7.93
N LEU A 140 3.00 -7.85 -7.19
CA LEU A 140 4.12 -7.07 -7.76
C LEU A 140 5.23 -8.02 -8.23
N ALA A 141 6.00 -7.60 -9.22
CA ALA A 141 7.22 -8.32 -9.57
C ALA A 141 8.18 -8.32 -8.37
N ASP A 142 8.80 -9.47 -8.12
CA ASP A 142 9.78 -9.68 -7.03
C ASP A 142 9.23 -9.45 -5.62
N ASP A 143 7.91 -9.60 -5.41
CA ASP A 143 7.25 -9.54 -4.11
C ASP A 143 6.46 -10.82 -3.84
N ASP A 144 6.27 -11.17 -2.55
CA ASP A 144 5.50 -12.34 -2.12
C ASP A 144 4.12 -11.95 -1.56
N ILE A 145 3.83 -10.64 -1.47
CA ILE A 145 2.58 -10.13 -0.92
C ILE A 145 1.50 -10.09 -2.00
N LEU A 146 0.37 -10.74 -1.74
CA LEU A 146 -0.79 -10.71 -2.61
C LEU A 146 -1.65 -9.46 -2.33
N PHE A 147 -2.19 -8.89 -3.39
CA PHE A 147 -3.21 -7.85 -3.34
C PHE A 147 -4.51 -8.47 -3.86
N ARG A 148 -5.38 -8.87 -2.95
CA ARG A 148 -6.68 -9.44 -3.28
C ARG A 148 -7.71 -8.35 -3.48
N ILE A 149 -8.19 -8.19 -4.70
CA ILE A 149 -9.26 -7.26 -5.02
C ILE A 149 -10.58 -8.03 -5.01
N GLU A 150 -11.44 -7.76 -4.02
CA GLU A 150 -12.75 -8.41 -3.84
C GLU A 150 -13.89 -7.48 -4.28
N ASP A 151 -14.99 -8.07 -4.73
CA ASP A 151 -16.23 -7.33 -4.93
C ASP A 151 -16.79 -6.84 -3.58
N GLY A 152 -17.09 -5.55 -3.48
CA GLY A 152 -17.63 -4.98 -2.25
C GLY A 152 -18.20 -3.58 -2.43
N LYS A 153 -19.15 -3.20 -1.60
CA LYS A 153 -19.89 -1.93 -1.70
C LYS A 153 -19.13 -0.73 -1.12
N ASP A 154 -18.17 -0.99 -0.23
CA ASP A 154 -17.37 0.05 0.44
C ASP A 154 -15.93 -0.03 -0.08
N PRO A 155 -15.57 0.78 -1.12
CA PRO A 155 -14.24 0.72 -1.72
C PRO A 155 -13.15 1.15 -0.75
N GLY A 156 -12.08 0.36 -0.66
CA GLY A 156 -10.93 0.68 0.16
C GLY A 156 -10.14 -0.53 0.63
N TYR A 157 -9.15 -0.26 1.48
CA TYR A 157 -8.31 -1.28 2.10
C TYR A 157 -9.05 -1.88 3.29
N HIS A 158 -9.21 -3.20 3.32
CA HIS A 158 -10.12 -3.85 4.24
C HIS A 158 -9.41 -4.69 5.31
N THR A 159 -8.57 -5.63 4.90
CA THR A 159 -7.97 -6.61 5.82
C THR A 159 -6.51 -6.86 5.46
N LEU A 160 -5.65 -6.93 6.46
CA LEU A 160 -4.30 -7.46 6.30
C LEU A 160 -4.27 -8.90 6.81
N VAL A 161 -3.92 -9.84 5.93
CA VAL A 161 -3.74 -11.25 6.28
C VAL A 161 -2.27 -11.49 6.59
N ILE A 162 -2.01 -12.07 7.74
CA ILE A 162 -0.70 -12.31 8.30
C ILE A 162 -0.58 -13.81 8.62
N LYS A 163 0.48 -14.44 8.17
CA LYS A 163 0.87 -15.77 8.63
C LYS A 163 1.49 -15.67 10.02
N ASP A 164 1.05 -16.54 10.92
CA ASP A 164 1.55 -16.67 12.29
C ASP A 164 2.04 -18.10 12.52
N SER A 165 3.34 -18.26 12.70
CA SER A 165 3.96 -19.59 12.88
C SER A 165 3.60 -20.27 14.20
N GLU A 166 3.05 -19.54 15.16
CA GLU A 166 2.62 -20.07 16.47
C GLU A 166 1.10 -20.30 16.55
N ALA A 167 0.34 -19.80 15.57
CA ALA A 167 -1.09 -20.00 15.54
C ALA A 167 -1.44 -21.46 15.21
N THR A 168 -2.39 -22.02 15.94
CA THR A 168 -2.95 -23.36 15.69
C THR A 168 -4.29 -23.31 14.96
N SER A 169 -4.90 -22.14 14.89
CA SER A 169 -6.16 -21.87 14.16
C SER A 169 -6.22 -20.40 13.78
N PRO A 170 -6.98 -20.04 12.70
CA PRO A 170 -7.14 -18.65 12.30
C PRO A 170 -7.81 -17.81 13.40
N TYR A 171 -7.34 -16.57 13.57
CA TYR A 171 -7.98 -15.58 14.44
C TYR A 171 -7.91 -14.18 13.81
N SER A 172 -8.70 -13.25 14.34
CA SER A 172 -8.68 -11.86 13.87
C SER A 172 -8.70 -10.88 15.04
N ILE A 173 -8.03 -9.75 14.86
CA ILE A 173 -8.10 -8.61 15.75
C ILE A 173 -8.47 -7.36 14.95
N ILE A 174 -9.16 -6.41 15.60
CA ILE A 174 -9.48 -5.11 15.02
C ILE A 174 -8.80 -4.05 15.88
N ILE A 175 -7.93 -3.26 15.26
CA ILE A 175 -7.22 -2.17 15.93
C ILE A 175 -7.63 -0.87 15.22
N ARG A 176 -8.35 0.00 15.92
CA ARG A 176 -8.80 1.28 15.37
C ARG A 176 -9.45 1.15 13.99
N GLY A 177 -10.39 0.20 13.84
CA GLY A 177 -11.09 -0.05 12.58
C GLY A 177 -10.31 -0.84 11.52
N ALA A 178 -9.01 -1.02 11.66
CA ALA A 178 -8.21 -1.87 10.78
C ALA A 178 -8.32 -3.33 11.21
N LYS A 179 -8.68 -4.22 10.28
CA LYS A 179 -8.80 -5.65 10.53
C LYS A 179 -7.49 -6.36 10.16
N TYR A 180 -6.97 -7.11 11.11
CA TYR A 180 -5.84 -8.02 10.95
C TYR A 180 -6.34 -9.45 11.13
N ARG A 181 -6.10 -10.30 10.14
CA ARG A 181 -6.42 -11.72 10.18
C ARG A 181 -5.13 -12.51 10.22
N PHE A 182 -5.01 -13.37 11.22
CA PHE A 182 -3.86 -14.22 11.41
C PHE A 182 -4.22 -15.65 11.01
N GLU A 183 -3.34 -16.28 10.25
CA GLU A 183 -3.51 -17.65 9.78
C GLU A 183 -2.28 -18.49 10.12
N PRO A 184 -2.48 -19.77 10.49
CA PRO A 184 -1.37 -20.69 10.68
C PRO A 184 -0.50 -20.81 9.42
N ILE A 185 0.78 -21.10 9.60
CA ILE A 185 1.63 -21.58 8.51
C ILE A 185 1.34 -23.08 8.39
N ASN A 186 0.74 -23.50 7.27
CA ASN A 186 0.49 -24.89 6.95
C ASN A 186 1.77 -25.60 6.47
#